data_228bf2e8aa8f8e0d99436718e12e6e71
#
_entry.id   228bf2e8aa8f8e0d99436718e12e6e71
#
_cell.length_a   1.000
_cell.length_b   1.000
_cell.length_c   1.000
_cell.angle_alpha   90.00
_cell.angle_beta   90.00
_cell.angle_gamma   90.00
#
_symmetry.space_group_name_H-M   'P 1'
#
loop_
_entity.id
_entity.type
_entity.pdbx_description
1 polymer ?
#
loop_
_entity_poly.entity_id
_entity_poly.type
_entity_poly.pdbx_seq_one_letter_code
_entity_poly.pdbx_strand_id
1 'polypeptide(L)'
;MNLQRFPRYPLTFGPTPIQPLKRLSEHLGGKVELYAKREDCNSGLAFGGNKTRKLEYLVPDALAQGADTLVSIGGVQSNQTRQVAAVAAHLGMKCVLVQEHWVNYEDPVYDRVGNIQLSRMMGADVRLVSDGFDIGIRRSWEEAMESVRQAGGKPYPIPAGCSEHPLGGLGFVGFAEEVRAQEAQLGFKFDYIVVCSVTGSTQAGMVVGFAADGRADRVIGIDASATPERTHEQITRIARHTAELVDLGRPITAADVVLDTRYAGPEYGLPNDGTLESIRLCARLEGMLTDPVYEGKSMHGMIDKVRLGEFEPGSKVLYAHLGGVPALSAYSEIFRNG
;
A
#
# COMPACT_ATOMS: atom_id res chain seq x y z
N MET A 1 8.06 -12.16 -18.98
CA MET A 1 7.53 -10.95 -18.32
C MET A 1 8.29 -9.73 -18.86
N ASN A 2 7.63 -8.70 -19.34
CA ASN A 2 8.23 -7.54 -20.00
C ASN A 2 7.73 -6.23 -19.38
N LEU A 3 8.24 -5.88 -18.20
CA LEU A 3 7.91 -4.64 -17.50
C LEU A 3 8.53 -3.39 -18.18
N GLN A 4 9.69 -3.56 -18.84
CA GLN A 4 10.45 -2.44 -19.41
C GLN A 4 9.76 -1.75 -20.60
N ARG A 5 8.72 -2.36 -21.18
CA ARG A 5 7.92 -1.73 -22.24
C ARG A 5 7.04 -0.59 -21.75
N PHE A 6 6.82 -0.47 -20.44
CA PHE A 6 6.01 0.59 -19.84
C PHE A 6 6.91 1.76 -19.42
N PRO A 7 6.63 2.99 -19.91
CA PRO A 7 7.33 4.17 -19.45
C PRO A 7 7.23 4.32 -17.94
N ARG A 8 8.32 4.71 -17.28
CA ARG A 8 8.39 4.95 -15.86
C ARG A 8 8.94 6.34 -15.56
N TYR A 9 8.25 7.11 -14.74
CA TYR A 9 8.73 8.39 -14.23
C TYR A 9 9.47 8.18 -12.89
N PRO A 10 10.70 8.66 -12.73
CA PRO A 10 11.49 8.38 -11.52
C PRO A 10 11.00 9.21 -10.34
N LEU A 11 10.25 8.58 -9.43
CA LEU A 11 9.76 9.19 -8.19
C LEU A 11 10.42 8.59 -6.94
N THR A 12 11.00 7.41 -7.06
CA THR A 12 11.69 6.70 -5.96
C THR A 12 13.19 6.94 -6.01
N PHE A 13 13.87 6.78 -4.87
CA PHE A 13 15.34 6.92 -4.77
C PHE A 13 16.12 5.76 -5.41
N GLY A 14 15.43 4.72 -5.84
CA GLY A 14 16.01 3.47 -6.34
C GLY A 14 15.58 2.28 -5.50
N PRO A 15 16.36 1.19 -5.47
CA PRO A 15 16.03 0.01 -4.69
C PRO A 15 15.87 0.34 -3.20
N THR A 16 14.73 -0.05 -2.62
CA THR A 16 14.51 0.16 -1.19
C THR A 16 15.34 -0.83 -0.36
N PRO A 17 15.83 -0.44 0.83
CA PRO A 17 16.63 -1.34 1.64
C PRO A 17 15.82 -2.51 2.18
N ILE A 18 16.49 -3.66 2.34
CA ILE A 18 16.01 -4.80 3.11
C ILE A 18 16.73 -4.76 4.46
N GLN A 19 15.99 -4.56 5.54
CA GLN A 19 16.49 -4.44 6.90
C GLN A 19 16.17 -5.72 7.68
N PRO A 20 17.17 -6.42 8.27
CA PRO A 20 16.87 -7.52 9.19
C PRO A 20 16.25 -6.98 10.48
N LEU A 21 15.15 -7.61 10.92
CA LEU A 21 14.45 -7.31 12.17
C LEU A 21 14.95 -8.26 13.29
N LYS A 22 16.19 -8.09 13.70
CA LYS A 22 16.89 -9.05 14.59
C LYS A 22 16.25 -9.15 15.95
N ARG A 23 15.98 -8.00 16.59
CA ARG A 23 15.41 -7.98 17.95
C ARG A 23 13.97 -8.50 17.97
N LEU A 24 13.21 -8.24 16.92
CA LEU A 24 11.86 -8.79 16.78
C LEU A 24 11.92 -10.31 16.55
N SER A 25 12.82 -10.81 15.69
CA SER A 25 13.02 -12.23 15.47
C SER A 25 13.41 -12.96 16.77
N GLU A 26 14.36 -12.42 17.53
CA GLU A 26 14.80 -12.95 18.83
C GLU A 26 13.66 -12.94 19.85
N HIS A 27 12.91 -11.84 19.95
CA HIS A 27 11.75 -11.71 20.84
C HIS A 27 10.67 -12.77 20.56
N LEU A 28 10.51 -13.17 19.30
CA LEU A 28 9.58 -14.21 18.86
C LEU A 28 10.17 -15.62 18.88
N GLY A 29 11.32 -15.82 19.56
CA GLY A 29 11.93 -17.12 19.81
C GLY A 29 13.01 -17.53 18.82
N GLY A 30 13.39 -16.71 17.86
CA GLY A 30 14.55 -16.88 16.98
C GLY A 30 14.48 -18.03 15.97
N LYS A 31 13.30 -18.68 15.83
CA LYS A 31 13.13 -19.80 14.89
C LYS A 31 12.87 -19.37 13.45
N VAL A 32 12.44 -18.12 13.26
CA VAL A 32 12.13 -17.49 11.98
C VAL A 32 12.90 -16.19 11.90
N GLU A 33 13.58 -15.97 10.78
CA GLU A 33 14.28 -14.72 10.51
C GLU A 33 13.37 -13.72 9.81
N LEU A 34 13.12 -12.58 10.45
CA LEU A 34 12.26 -11.53 9.91
C LEU A 34 13.08 -10.40 9.29
N TYR A 35 12.62 -9.91 8.15
CA TYR A 35 13.20 -8.80 7.42
C TYR A 35 12.10 -7.82 7.01
N ALA A 36 12.41 -6.53 6.92
CA ALA A 36 11.51 -5.51 6.37
C ALA A 36 12.08 -4.92 5.08
N LYS A 37 11.29 -4.93 4.00
CA LYS A 37 11.56 -4.13 2.82
C LYS A 37 10.92 -2.77 2.99
N ARG A 38 11.76 -1.73 3.05
CA ARG A 38 11.44 -0.39 3.55
C ARG A 38 10.84 0.50 2.47
N GLU A 39 9.60 0.19 2.04
CA GLU A 39 8.86 1.04 1.11
C GLU A 39 8.41 2.38 1.74
N ASP A 40 8.40 2.46 3.06
CA ASP A 40 8.21 3.69 3.83
C ASP A 40 9.33 4.72 3.61
N CYS A 41 10.50 4.28 3.12
CA CYS A 41 11.67 5.11 2.84
C CYS A 41 11.98 5.22 1.33
N ASN A 42 11.02 4.93 0.45
CA ASN A 42 11.27 4.80 -0.99
C ASN A 42 11.41 6.13 -1.73
N SER A 43 10.98 7.23 -1.18
CA SER A 43 10.94 8.54 -1.84
C SER A 43 10.99 9.69 -0.84
N GLY A 44 11.55 10.83 -1.26
CA GLY A 44 11.47 12.09 -0.53
C GLY A 44 10.15 12.84 -0.69
N LEU A 45 9.24 12.38 -1.56
CA LEU A 45 7.96 13.02 -1.80
C LEU A 45 6.99 12.74 -0.64
N ALA A 46 6.89 13.68 0.29
CA ALA A 46 6.00 13.66 1.44
C ALA A 46 5.95 12.28 2.13
N PHE A 47 7.11 11.77 2.56
CA PHE A 47 7.31 10.48 3.22
C PHE A 47 7.13 9.22 2.33
N GLY A 48 6.98 9.35 1.02
CA GLY A 48 6.90 8.19 0.13
C GLY A 48 5.79 7.19 0.45
N GLY A 49 6.04 5.92 0.19
CA GLY A 49 5.14 4.80 0.43
C GLY A 49 4.77 4.05 -0.85
N ASN A 50 4.03 2.96 -0.70
CA ASN A 50 3.72 2.04 -1.80
C ASN A 50 3.05 2.67 -3.04
N LYS A 51 2.29 3.75 -2.87
CA LYS A 51 1.63 4.40 -4.00
C LYS A 51 2.61 5.11 -4.92
N THR A 52 3.76 5.55 -4.40
CA THR A 52 4.80 6.16 -5.23
C THR A 52 5.26 5.23 -6.35
N ARG A 53 5.50 3.93 -6.07
CA ARG A 53 5.84 2.95 -7.13
C ARG A 53 4.76 2.80 -8.20
N LYS A 54 3.50 2.93 -7.83
CA LYS A 54 2.39 2.86 -8.78
C LYS A 54 2.33 4.12 -9.62
N LEU A 55 2.46 5.28 -8.96
CA LEU A 55 2.45 6.59 -9.62
C LEU A 55 3.59 6.75 -10.62
N GLU A 56 4.72 6.07 -10.44
CA GLU A 56 5.80 6.03 -11.44
C GLU A 56 5.35 5.55 -12.84
N TYR A 57 4.29 4.73 -12.91
CA TYR A 57 3.72 4.24 -14.17
C TYR A 57 2.49 5.05 -14.61
N LEU A 58 1.75 5.64 -13.66
CA LEU A 58 0.58 6.45 -13.96
C LEU A 58 0.97 7.85 -14.47
N VAL A 59 2.07 8.40 -13.98
CA VAL A 59 2.55 9.74 -14.38
C VAL A 59 2.86 9.84 -15.88
N PRO A 60 3.64 8.94 -16.49
CA PRO A 60 3.87 9.00 -17.94
C PRO A 60 2.57 8.91 -18.75
N ASP A 61 1.62 8.11 -18.32
CA ASP A 61 0.31 7.99 -18.97
C ASP A 61 -0.50 9.29 -18.84
N ALA A 62 -0.53 9.91 -17.66
CA ALA A 62 -1.17 11.20 -17.43
C ALA A 62 -0.58 12.30 -18.33
N LEU A 63 0.75 12.36 -18.39
CA LEU A 63 1.46 13.34 -19.23
C LEU A 63 1.21 13.11 -20.72
N ALA A 64 1.21 11.86 -21.18
CA ALA A 64 0.91 11.50 -22.56
C ALA A 64 -0.53 11.86 -22.98
N GLN A 65 -1.48 11.78 -22.04
CA GLN A 65 -2.85 12.23 -22.25
C GLN A 65 -3.01 13.77 -22.19
N GLY A 66 -1.96 14.49 -21.81
CA GLY A 66 -2.00 15.95 -21.64
C GLY A 66 -2.87 16.39 -20.47
N ALA A 67 -2.95 15.58 -19.41
CA ALA A 67 -3.66 15.93 -18.19
C ALA A 67 -2.99 17.11 -17.48
N ASP A 68 -3.79 17.98 -16.86
CA ASP A 68 -3.32 19.13 -16.06
C ASP A 68 -3.68 18.99 -14.57
N THR A 69 -4.55 18.04 -14.25
CA THR A 69 -5.09 17.85 -12.90
C THR A 69 -5.12 16.37 -12.54
N LEU A 70 -4.46 15.97 -11.46
CA LEU A 70 -4.61 14.63 -10.88
C LEU A 70 -5.81 14.59 -9.95
N VAL A 71 -6.73 13.64 -10.16
CA VAL A 71 -7.95 13.49 -9.34
C VAL A 71 -7.95 12.14 -8.66
N SER A 72 -7.91 12.12 -7.34
CA SER A 72 -7.87 10.87 -6.56
C SER A 72 -8.86 10.85 -5.41
N ILE A 73 -9.04 9.66 -4.82
CA ILE A 73 -9.99 9.40 -3.74
C ILE A 73 -9.38 8.49 -2.67
N GLY A 74 -9.86 8.65 -1.43
CA GLY A 74 -9.52 7.80 -0.29
C GLY A 74 -10.22 8.26 0.98
N GLY A 75 -9.99 7.57 2.09
CA GLY A 75 -10.44 8.04 3.40
C GLY A 75 -9.71 9.31 3.84
N VAL A 76 -10.20 9.96 4.92
CA VAL A 76 -9.62 11.20 5.46
C VAL A 76 -8.12 11.09 5.71
N GLN A 77 -7.65 9.95 6.25
CA GLN A 77 -6.23 9.68 6.47
C GLN A 77 -5.59 8.81 5.38
N SER A 78 -5.99 9.02 4.12
CA SER A 78 -5.48 8.22 3.00
C SER A 78 -4.01 8.52 2.68
N ASN A 79 -3.16 7.50 2.74
CA ASN A 79 -1.79 7.56 2.24
C ASN A 79 -1.73 7.74 0.71
N GLN A 80 -2.77 7.28 0.00
CA GLN A 80 -2.91 7.45 -1.45
C GLN A 80 -3.02 8.94 -1.81
N THR A 81 -4.00 9.63 -1.23
CA THR A 81 -4.28 11.04 -1.58
C THR A 81 -3.09 11.94 -1.27
N ARG A 82 -2.39 11.71 -0.14
CA ARG A 82 -1.15 12.42 0.19
C ARG A 82 -0.06 12.21 -0.86
N GLN A 83 0.18 10.97 -1.32
CA GLN A 83 1.20 10.69 -2.32
C GLN A 83 0.83 11.26 -3.69
N VAL A 84 -0.46 11.27 -4.05
CA VAL A 84 -0.94 11.93 -5.28
C VAL A 84 -0.74 13.44 -5.20
N ALA A 85 -1.05 14.07 -4.06
CA ALA A 85 -0.79 15.50 -3.86
C ALA A 85 0.71 15.84 -3.99
N ALA A 86 1.59 14.99 -3.42
CA ALA A 86 3.03 15.19 -3.51
C ALA A 86 3.55 15.09 -4.95
N VAL A 87 3.04 14.13 -5.70
CA VAL A 87 3.40 13.95 -7.12
C VAL A 87 2.86 15.11 -7.97
N ALA A 88 1.61 15.54 -7.75
CA ALA A 88 1.04 16.68 -8.46
C ALA A 88 1.85 17.96 -8.21
N ALA A 89 2.19 18.24 -6.96
CA ALA A 89 3.02 19.38 -6.60
C ALA A 89 4.42 19.32 -7.26
N HIS A 90 5.05 18.13 -7.26
CA HIS A 90 6.35 17.90 -7.90
C HIS A 90 6.31 18.15 -9.41
N LEU A 91 5.20 17.81 -10.07
CA LEU A 91 5.01 17.97 -11.52
C LEU A 91 4.46 19.34 -11.92
N GLY A 92 4.11 20.22 -10.97
CA GLY A 92 3.42 21.49 -11.24
C GLY A 92 1.99 21.32 -11.75
N MET A 93 1.35 20.17 -11.47
CA MET A 93 -0.04 19.87 -11.84
C MET A 93 -1.01 20.29 -10.72
N LYS A 94 -2.26 20.56 -11.08
CA LYS A 94 -3.34 20.70 -10.11
C LYS A 94 -3.68 19.34 -9.48
N CYS A 95 -4.26 19.36 -8.28
CA CYS A 95 -4.66 18.16 -7.56
C CYS A 95 -6.03 18.35 -6.92
N VAL A 96 -6.95 17.43 -7.19
CA VAL A 96 -8.26 17.36 -6.53
C VAL A 96 -8.38 16.04 -5.81
N LEU A 97 -8.67 16.07 -4.52
CA LEU A 97 -8.74 14.91 -3.65
C LEU A 97 -10.11 14.81 -2.99
N VAL A 98 -10.82 13.73 -3.27
CA VAL A 98 -12.02 13.36 -2.52
C VAL A 98 -11.59 12.52 -1.30
N GLN A 99 -11.95 12.99 -0.11
CA GLN A 99 -11.66 12.29 1.14
C GLN A 99 -12.97 12.00 1.87
N GLU A 100 -13.31 10.71 1.89
CA GLU A 100 -14.56 10.22 2.48
C GLU A 100 -14.34 9.78 3.95
N HIS A 101 -15.38 9.84 4.77
CA HIS A 101 -15.34 9.40 6.17
C HIS A 101 -15.43 7.86 6.25
N TRP A 102 -14.40 7.17 5.75
CA TRP A 102 -14.35 5.71 5.71
C TRP A 102 -14.15 5.05 7.08
N VAL A 103 -13.65 5.80 8.04
CA VAL A 103 -13.34 5.28 9.38
C VAL A 103 -14.26 5.92 10.40
N ASN A 104 -14.94 5.10 11.16
CA ASN A 104 -15.76 5.53 12.29
C ASN A 104 -14.86 5.78 13.53
N TYR A 105 -14.06 6.86 13.45
CA TYR A 105 -13.15 7.27 14.51
C TYR A 105 -13.35 8.74 14.84
N GLU A 106 -13.86 8.98 16.05
CA GLU A 106 -14.17 10.32 16.55
C GLU A 106 -12.97 10.89 17.33
N ASP A 107 -12.11 11.62 16.66
CA ASP A 107 -11.04 12.41 17.26
C ASP A 107 -11.10 13.84 16.69
N PRO A 108 -11.09 14.88 17.54
CA PRO A 108 -11.20 16.28 17.08
C PRO A 108 -10.13 16.73 16.11
N VAL A 109 -9.00 15.99 16.02
CA VAL A 109 -7.89 16.32 15.11
C VAL A 109 -7.85 15.42 13.87
N TYR A 110 -8.73 14.41 13.77
CA TYR A 110 -8.67 13.40 12.71
C TYR A 110 -8.69 13.96 11.29
N ASP A 111 -9.43 15.04 11.05
CA ASP A 111 -9.49 15.74 9.75
C ASP A 111 -8.56 16.96 9.65
N ARG A 112 -7.61 17.13 10.59
CA ARG A 112 -6.74 18.31 10.69
C ARG A 112 -5.26 18.02 10.60
N VAL A 113 -4.82 16.83 11.02
CA VAL A 113 -3.40 16.42 11.10
C VAL A 113 -3.12 15.25 10.16
N GLY A 114 -1.85 14.84 10.06
CA GLY A 114 -1.45 13.66 9.30
C GLY A 114 -1.59 13.84 7.79
N ASN A 115 -2.10 12.82 7.11
CA ASN A 115 -2.16 12.79 5.65
C ASN A 115 -2.97 13.95 5.04
N ILE A 116 -4.13 14.27 5.62
CA ILE A 116 -4.97 15.37 5.11
C ILE A 116 -4.32 16.74 5.24
N GLN A 117 -3.62 16.99 6.36
CA GLN A 117 -2.85 18.21 6.56
C GLN A 117 -1.77 18.37 5.49
N LEU A 118 -1.02 17.30 5.24
CA LEU A 118 0.05 17.29 4.24
C LEU A 118 -0.51 17.52 2.83
N SER A 119 -1.65 16.91 2.50
CA SER A 119 -2.34 17.11 1.21
C SER A 119 -2.71 18.58 1.00
N ARG A 120 -3.27 19.23 2.01
CA ARG A 120 -3.60 20.67 1.97
C ARG A 120 -2.37 21.56 1.86
N MET A 121 -1.29 21.24 2.58
CA MET A 121 -0.01 21.98 2.51
C MET A 121 0.61 21.93 1.10
N MET A 122 0.43 20.84 0.38
CA MET A 122 0.89 20.68 -1.01
C MET A 122 -0.04 21.30 -2.06
N GLY A 123 -1.06 22.03 -1.64
CA GLY A 123 -1.96 22.81 -2.51
C GLY A 123 -3.07 22.00 -3.16
N ALA A 124 -3.36 20.80 -2.68
CA ALA A 124 -4.49 20.02 -3.19
C ALA A 124 -5.85 20.64 -2.78
N ASP A 125 -6.80 20.64 -3.73
CA ASP A 125 -8.23 20.88 -3.45
C ASP A 125 -8.80 19.64 -2.75
N VAL A 126 -8.93 19.71 -1.43
CA VAL A 126 -9.39 18.61 -0.58
C VAL A 126 -10.89 18.74 -0.33
N ARG A 127 -11.67 17.78 -0.81
CA ARG A 127 -13.12 17.71 -0.68
C ARG A 127 -13.52 16.62 0.31
N LEU A 128 -14.03 17.02 1.46
CA LEU A 128 -14.55 16.08 2.46
C LEU A 128 -15.97 15.65 2.08
N VAL A 129 -16.23 14.34 2.15
CA VAL A 129 -17.52 13.72 1.85
C VAL A 129 -17.87 12.75 2.96
N SER A 130 -19.15 12.71 3.35
CA SER A 130 -19.63 11.89 4.48
C SER A 130 -19.95 10.43 4.14
N ASP A 131 -19.46 9.91 3.00
CA ASP A 131 -19.69 8.53 2.59
C ASP A 131 -18.77 7.55 3.36
N GLY A 132 -19.29 6.37 3.65
CA GLY A 132 -18.58 5.30 4.35
C GLY A 132 -17.60 4.52 3.45
N PHE A 133 -16.91 3.55 4.05
CA PHE A 133 -15.88 2.76 3.39
C PHE A 133 -16.42 1.94 2.20
N ASP A 134 -15.79 2.09 1.05
CA ASP A 134 -15.97 1.26 -0.14
C ASP A 134 -14.72 1.32 -1.03
N ILE A 135 -14.27 0.17 -1.53
CA ILE A 135 -13.09 0.04 -2.40
C ILE A 135 -13.37 0.16 -3.90
N GLY A 136 -14.63 0.30 -4.28
CA GLY A 136 -15.07 0.44 -5.69
C GLY A 136 -14.95 1.87 -6.22
N ILE A 137 -15.49 2.06 -7.43
CA ILE A 137 -15.63 3.38 -8.04
C ILE A 137 -16.74 4.15 -7.31
N ARG A 138 -16.48 5.42 -7.00
CA ARG A 138 -17.34 6.27 -6.17
C ARG A 138 -17.92 7.43 -6.97
N ARG A 139 -19.20 7.74 -6.76
CA ARG A 139 -19.88 8.87 -7.39
C ARG A 139 -19.22 10.22 -7.05
N SER A 140 -18.84 10.41 -5.78
CA SER A 140 -18.12 11.61 -5.33
C SER A 140 -16.86 11.91 -6.12
N TRP A 141 -16.12 10.87 -6.49
CA TRP A 141 -14.91 10.97 -7.30
C TRP A 141 -15.22 11.27 -8.77
N GLU A 142 -16.26 10.64 -9.34
CA GLU A 142 -16.73 10.94 -10.70
C GLU A 142 -17.20 12.40 -10.83
N GLU A 143 -17.94 12.89 -9.82
CA GLU A 143 -18.38 14.30 -9.73
C GLU A 143 -17.19 15.26 -9.63
N ALA A 144 -16.13 14.88 -8.89
CA ALA A 144 -14.91 15.67 -8.80
C ALA A 144 -14.20 15.77 -10.15
N MET A 145 -14.11 14.67 -10.90
CA MET A 145 -13.55 14.70 -12.27
C MET A 145 -14.38 15.56 -13.21
N GLU A 146 -15.70 15.45 -13.14
CA GLU A 146 -16.60 16.25 -13.97
C GLU A 146 -16.47 17.75 -13.66
N SER A 147 -16.34 18.13 -12.39
CA SER A 147 -16.12 19.52 -12.01
C SER A 147 -14.83 20.12 -12.58
N VAL A 148 -13.76 19.31 -12.70
CA VAL A 148 -12.51 19.73 -13.34
C VAL A 148 -12.72 19.97 -14.84
N ARG A 149 -13.48 19.09 -15.53
CA ARG A 149 -13.81 19.27 -16.96
C ARG A 149 -14.64 20.54 -17.19
N GLN A 150 -15.64 20.78 -16.36
CA GLN A 150 -16.49 21.97 -16.43
C GLN A 150 -15.70 23.27 -16.22
N ALA A 151 -14.62 23.21 -15.41
CA ALA A 151 -13.69 24.32 -15.24
C ALA A 151 -12.65 24.45 -16.38
N GLY A 152 -12.77 23.67 -17.46
CA GLY A 152 -11.87 23.67 -18.62
C GLY A 152 -10.57 22.90 -18.42
N GLY A 153 -10.42 22.15 -17.32
CA GLY A 153 -9.26 21.31 -17.04
C GLY A 153 -9.36 19.91 -17.65
N LYS A 154 -8.23 19.19 -17.65
CA LYS A 154 -8.12 17.80 -18.12
C LYS A 154 -7.78 16.88 -16.93
N PRO A 155 -8.79 16.27 -16.26
CA PRO A 155 -8.54 15.42 -15.12
C PRO A 155 -7.93 14.09 -15.54
N TYR A 156 -6.93 13.61 -14.79
CA TYR A 156 -6.44 12.26 -14.86
C TYR A 156 -6.99 11.43 -13.68
N PRO A 157 -7.70 10.32 -13.97
CA PRO A 157 -8.38 9.53 -12.94
C PRO A 157 -7.41 8.63 -12.19
N ILE A 158 -7.29 8.81 -10.87
CA ILE A 158 -6.51 7.92 -9.98
C ILE A 158 -7.47 7.33 -8.93
N PRO A 159 -8.00 6.11 -9.15
CA PRO A 159 -8.94 5.48 -8.22
C PRO A 159 -8.26 5.10 -6.90
N ALA A 160 -9.05 4.70 -5.92
CA ALA A 160 -8.58 4.30 -4.59
C ALA A 160 -7.46 3.25 -4.68
N GLY A 161 -6.32 3.51 -4.02
CA GLY A 161 -5.15 2.64 -4.05
C GLY A 161 -4.48 2.46 -5.42
N CYS A 162 -4.86 3.22 -6.46
CA CYS A 162 -4.57 2.98 -7.88
C CYS A 162 -5.10 1.62 -8.39
N SER A 163 -6.01 0.98 -7.67
CA SER A 163 -6.30 -0.45 -7.86
C SER A 163 -7.16 -0.75 -9.07
N GLU A 164 -8.14 0.09 -9.36
CA GLU A 164 -8.96 -0.02 -10.58
C GLU A 164 -8.28 0.58 -11.83
N HIS A 165 -7.09 1.15 -11.68
CA HIS A 165 -6.32 1.66 -12.81
C HIS A 165 -5.59 0.51 -13.53
N PRO A 166 -5.62 0.43 -14.87
CA PRO A 166 -4.97 -0.67 -15.62
C PRO A 166 -3.49 -0.86 -15.29
N LEU A 167 -2.74 0.22 -15.02
CA LEU A 167 -1.32 0.19 -14.69
C LEU A 167 -1.04 0.04 -13.20
N GLY A 168 -2.06 -0.06 -12.35
CA GLY A 168 -1.92 -0.02 -10.89
C GLY A 168 -1.08 -1.14 -10.26
N GLY A 169 -0.98 -2.30 -10.92
CA GLY A 169 -0.17 -3.45 -10.47
C GLY A 169 1.31 -3.36 -10.82
N LEU A 170 1.70 -2.57 -11.85
CA LEU A 170 3.04 -2.61 -12.44
C LEU A 170 4.16 -2.26 -11.45
N GLY A 171 3.93 -1.28 -10.56
CA GLY A 171 4.93 -0.87 -9.57
C GLY A 171 5.37 -2.01 -8.64
N PHE A 172 4.48 -2.97 -8.39
CA PHE A 172 4.77 -4.10 -7.52
C PHE A 172 5.20 -5.38 -8.28
N VAL A 173 5.02 -5.43 -9.58
CA VAL A 173 5.81 -6.34 -10.45
C VAL A 173 7.30 -5.94 -10.37
N GLY A 174 7.61 -4.66 -10.47
CA GLY A 174 8.98 -4.13 -10.31
C GLY A 174 9.56 -4.35 -8.91
N PHE A 175 8.74 -4.29 -7.86
CA PHE A 175 9.13 -4.66 -6.49
C PHE A 175 9.66 -6.11 -6.45
N ALA A 176 8.97 -7.06 -7.06
CA ALA A 176 9.40 -8.46 -7.07
C ALA A 176 10.69 -8.68 -7.88
N GLU A 177 10.89 -7.95 -8.97
CA GLU A 177 12.17 -7.96 -9.71
C GLU A 177 13.31 -7.43 -8.84
N GLU A 178 13.07 -6.35 -8.13
CA GLU A 178 14.04 -5.75 -7.21
C GLU A 178 14.39 -6.70 -6.05
N VAL A 179 13.37 -7.36 -5.44
CA VAL A 179 13.62 -8.36 -4.38
C VAL A 179 14.48 -9.51 -4.90
N ARG A 180 14.19 -10.06 -6.09
CA ARG A 180 15.04 -11.12 -6.68
C ARG A 180 16.49 -10.69 -6.88
N ALA A 181 16.72 -9.44 -7.32
CA ALA A 181 18.08 -8.92 -7.45
C ALA A 181 18.80 -8.80 -6.09
N GLN A 182 18.06 -8.38 -5.06
CA GLN A 182 18.59 -8.29 -3.69
C GLN A 182 18.78 -9.68 -3.05
N GLU A 183 17.92 -10.65 -3.30
CA GLU A 183 18.10 -12.05 -2.89
C GLU A 183 19.42 -12.64 -3.45
N ALA A 184 19.73 -12.34 -4.71
CA ALA A 184 21.00 -12.77 -5.32
C ALA A 184 22.21 -12.12 -4.61
N GLN A 185 22.11 -10.87 -4.15
CA GLN A 185 23.17 -10.20 -3.39
C GLN A 185 23.29 -10.75 -1.96
N LEU A 186 22.16 -11.09 -1.32
CA LEU A 186 22.09 -11.64 0.03
C LEU A 186 22.53 -13.12 0.09
N GLY A 187 22.51 -13.83 -1.04
CA GLY A 187 22.88 -15.25 -1.12
C GLY A 187 21.78 -16.22 -0.63
N PHE A 188 20.56 -15.75 -0.47
CA PHE A 188 19.38 -16.57 -0.10
C PHE A 188 18.10 -16.01 -0.74
N LYS A 189 17.04 -16.81 -0.71
CA LYS A 189 15.68 -16.38 -1.10
C LYS A 189 14.79 -16.27 0.14
N PHE A 190 13.83 -15.37 0.09
CA PHE A 190 12.77 -15.32 1.09
C PHE A 190 11.76 -16.43 0.84
N ASP A 191 11.39 -17.15 1.91
CA ASP A 191 10.41 -18.23 1.86
C ASP A 191 8.98 -17.68 1.79
N TYR A 192 8.73 -16.52 2.43
CA TYR A 192 7.44 -15.86 2.45
C TYR A 192 7.60 -14.35 2.32
N ILE A 193 6.63 -13.70 1.67
CA ILE A 193 6.50 -12.25 1.57
C ILE A 193 5.16 -11.87 2.19
N VAL A 194 5.16 -11.07 3.26
CA VAL A 194 3.95 -10.60 3.94
C VAL A 194 3.67 -9.16 3.56
N VAL A 195 2.42 -8.86 3.21
CA VAL A 195 1.99 -7.54 2.76
C VAL A 195 0.58 -7.20 3.25
N CYS A 196 0.34 -5.93 3.58
CA CYS A 196 -1.00 -5.43 3.86
C CYS A 196 -1.86 -5.35 2.59
N SER A 197 -3.10 -5.79 2.66
CA SER A 197 -4.06 -5.75 1.55
C SER A 197 -5.39 -5.12 1.91
N VAL A 198 -5.85 -4.19 1.05
CA VAL A 198 -7.19 -3.57 1.09
C VAL A 198 -7.72 -3.46 -0.34
N THR A 199 -7.28 -2.47 -1.12
CA THR A 199 -7.71 -2.27 -2.52
C THR A 199 -6.98 -3.17 -3.53
N GLY A 200 -5.97 -3.91 -3.11
CA GLY A 200 -5.44 -5.10 -3.77
C GLY A 200 -4.30 -4.92 -4.76
N SER A 201 -4.10 -3.78 -5.45
CA SER A 201 -3.10 -3.71 -6.54
C SER A 201 -1.64 -3.87 -6.09
N THR A 202 -1.33 -3.62 -4.81
CA THR A 202 -0.01 -3.90 -4.24
C THR A 202 0.26 -5.40 -4.22
N GLN A 203 -0.61 -6.17 -3.58
CA GLN A 203 -0.48 -7.63 -3.53
C GLN A 203 -0.59 -8.24 -4.93
N ALA A 204 -1.52 -7.78 -5.75
CA ALA A 204 -1.70 -8.27 -7.12
C ALA A 204 -0.42 -8.18 -7.95
N GLY A 205 0.25 -7.03 -7.90
CA GLY A 205 1.54 -6.84 -8.59
C GLY A 205 2.64 -7.76 -8.04
N MET A 206 2.69 -7.96 -6.71
CA MET A 206 3.63 -8.90 -6.08
C MET A 206 3.33 -10.34 -6.52
N VAL A 207 2.07 -10.79 -6.49
CA VAL A 207 1.66 -12.13 -6.95
C VAL A 207 2.13 -12.38 -8.38
N VAL A 208 1.89 -11.44 -9.30
CA VAL A 208 2.36 -11.55 -10.69
C VAL A 208 3.87 -11.58 -10.76
N GLY A 209 4.55 -10.68 -10.06
CA GLY A 209 5.99 -10.58 -10.07
C GLY A 209 6.68 -11.84 -9.53
N PHE A 210 6.19 -12.42 -8.44
CA PHE A 210 6.71 -13.66 -7.84
C PHE A 210 6.21 -14.92 -8.55
N ALA A 211 5.13 -14.86 -9.31
CA ALA A 211 4.69 -15.94 -10.17
C ALA A 211 5.72 -16.30 -11.25
N ALA A 212 6.56 -15.35 -11.64
CA ALA A 212 7.61 -15.55 -12.64
C ALA A 212 8.68 -16.58 -12.21
N ASP A 213 8.84 -16.80 -10.90
CA ASP A 213 9.75 -17.81 -10.35
C ASP A 213 9.01 -18.84 -9.45
N GLY A 214 7.71 -19.01 -9.65
CA GLY A 214 6.89 -20.03 -9.01
C GLY A 214 6.52 -19.77 -7.55
N ARG A 215 6.63 -18.52 -7.07
CA ARG A 215 6.37 -18.12 -5.66
C ARG A 215 5.12 -17.25 -5.48
N ALA A 216 4.13 -17.33 -6.36
CA ALA A 216 2.89 -16.56 -6.21
C ALA A 216 2.19 -16.83 -4.87
N ASP A 217 2.11 -18.10 -4.48
CA ASP A 217 1.51 -18.59 -3.23
C ASP A 217 2.32 -18.23 -1.97
N ARG A 218 3.55 -17.73 -2.12
CA ARG A 218 4.39 -17.26 -1.03
C ARG A 218 4.16 -15.79 -0.67
N VAL A 219 3.33 -15.09 -1.46
CA VAL A 219 2.90 -13.73 -1.18
C VAL A 219 1.63 -13.77 -0.33
N ILE A 220 1.79 -13.60 0.96
CA ILE A 220 0.70 -13.63 1.95
C ILE A 220 0.18 -12.22 2.17
N GLY A 221 -1.01 -11.92 1.64
CA GLY A 221 -1.73 -10.72 1.98
C GLY A 221 -2.39 -10.84 3.34
N ILE A 222 -2.26 -9.81 4.17
CA ILE A 222 -3.05 -9.68 5.40
C ILE A 222 -4.18 -8.72 5.12
N ASP A 223 -5.42 -9.18 5.19
CA ASP A 223 -6.58 -8.32 4.98
C ASP A 223 -6.67 -7.24 6.07
N ALA A 224 -6.82 -6.01 5.64
CA ALA A 224 -7.08 -4.87 6.52
C ALA A 224 -8.37 -4.12 6.12
N SER A 225 -9.15 -4.69 5.20
CA SER A 225 -10.36 -4.09 4.66
C SER A 225 -11.61 -4.37 5.50
N ALA A 226 -11.63 -5.50 6.20
CA ALA A 226 -12.80 -6.12 6.82
C ALA A 226 -13.90 -6.52 5.79
N THR A 227 -13.52 -6.64 4.51
CA THR A 227 -14.38 -7.15 3.41
C THR A 227 -13.60 -8.17 2.56
N PRO A 228 -13.19 -9.31 3.16
CA PRO A 228 -12.17 -10.19 2.61
C PRO A 228 -12.54 -10.81 1.27
N GLU A 229 -13.79 -11.21 1.05
CA GLU A 229 -14.25 -11.80 -0.20
C GLU A 229 -14.06 -10.82 -1.36
N ARG A 230 -14.52 -9.59 -1.16
CA ARG A 230 -14.42 -8.52 -2.15
C ARG A 230 -12.95 -8.14 -2.42
N THR A 231 -12.14 -8.08 -1.38
CA THR A 231 -10.70 -7.82 -1.49
C THR A 231 -10.01 -8.93 -2.27
N HIS A 232 -10.28 -10.19 -2.00
CA HIS A 232 -9.70 -11.32 -2.70
C HIS A 232 -10.09 -11.36 -4.19
N GLU A 233 -11.37 -11.12 -4.51
CA GLU A 233 -11.85 -11.02 -5.89
C GLU A 233 -11.15 -9.90 -6.64
N GLN A 234 -11.01 -8.73 -6.01
CA GLN A 234 -10.36 -7.57 -6.61
C GLN A 234 -8.87 -7.82 -6.85
N ILE A 235 -8.14 -8.41 -5.88
CA ILE A 235 -6.73 -8.80 -6.05
C ILE A 235 -6.60 -9.75 -7.24
N THR A 236 -7.44 -10.78 -7.30
CA THR A 236 -7.41 -11.79 -8.37
C THR A 236 -7.65 -11.16 -9.74
N ARG A 237 -8.63 -10.27 -9.86
CA ARG A 237 -8.94 -9.55 -11.10
C ARG A 237 -7.78 -8.66 -11.56
N ILE A 238 -7.21 -7.89 -10.63
CA ILE A 238 -6.07 -7.00 -10.92
C ILE A 238 -4.83 -7.82 -11.30
N ALA A 239 -4.57 -8.94 -10.62
CA ALA A 239 -3.44 -9.80 -10.91
C ALA A 239 -3.56 -10.46 -12.29
N ARG A 240 -4.75 -10.91 -12.70
CA ARG A 240 -5.00 -11.43 -14.05
C ARG A 240 -4.67 -10.38 -15.12
N HIS A 241 -5.25 -9.20 -14.98
CA HIS A 241 -4.98 -8.10 -15.91
C HIS A 241 -3.49 -7.71 -15.95
N THR A 242 -2.86 -7.60 -14.79
CA THR A 242 -1.43 -7.27 -14.71
C THR A 242 -0.56 -8.35 -15.35
N ALA A 243 -0.89 -9.64 -15.18
CA ALA A 243 -0.17 -10.77 -15.78
C ALA A 243 -0.24 -10.73 -17.32
N GLU A 244 -1.40 -10.40 -17.89
CA GLU A 244 -1.58 -10.17 -19.32
C GLU A 244 -0.74 -8.98 -19.80
N LEU A 245 -0.79 -7.86 -19.08
CA LEU A 245 -0.03 -6.66 -19.42
C LEU A 245 1.49 -6.91 -19.48
N VAL A 246 2.05 -7.71 -18.59
CA VAL A 246 3.51 -7.93 -18.54
C VAL A 246 3.96 -9.20 -19.26
N ASP A 247 3.09 -9.87 -19.99
CA ASP A 247 3.35 -11.15 -20.67
C ASP A 247 3.96 -12.19 -19.71
N LEU A 248 3.24 -12.51 -18.62
CA LEU A 248 3.73 -13.45 -17.61
C LEU A 248 3.96 -14.86 -18.17
N GLY A 249 3.25 -15.24 -19.24
CA GLY A 249 3.34 -16.57 -19.87
C GLY A 249 2.50 -17.66 -19.23
N ARG A 250 1.78 -17.34 -18.15
CA ARG A 250 0.74 -18.20 -17.55
C ARG A 250 -0.42 -17.38 -17.00
N PRO A 251 -1.63 -17.94 -16.93
CA PRO A 251 -2.73 -17.27 -16.25
C PRO A 251 -2.50 -17.21 -14.73
N ILE A 252 -3.06 -16.18 -14.11
CA ILE A 252 -3.24 -16.11 -12.65
C ILE A 252 -4.65 -16.59 -12.30
N THR A 253 -4.75 -17.41 -11.27
CA THR A 253 -6.01 -17.93 -10.74
C THR A 253 -6.27 -17.42 -9.32
N ALA A 254 -7.45 -17.67 -8.79
CA ALA A 254 -7.78 -17.35 -7.40
C ALA A 254 -6.88 -18.10 -6.39
N ALA A 255 -6.39 -19.29 -6.76
CA ALA A 255 -5.49 -20.10 -5.92
C ALA A 255 -4.07 -19.50 -5.82
N ASP A 256 -3.66 -18.61 -6.73
CA ASP A 256 -2.39 -17.91 -6.65
C ASP A 256 -2.42 -16.75 -5.61
N VAL A 257 -3.63 -16.37 -5.14
CA VAL A 257 -3.84 -15.25 -4.21
C VAL A 257 -4.08 -15.76 -2.81
N VAL A 258 -3.10 -15.64 -1.94
CA VAL A 258 -3.22 -15.98 -0.52
C VAL A 258 -3.59 -14.73 0.26
N LEU A 259 -4.77 -14.73 0.92
CA LEU A 259 -5.25 -13.64 1.75
C LEU A 259 -5.66 -14.17 3.13
N ASP A 260 -4.93 -13.75 4.16
CA ASP A 260 -5.26 -14.06 5.55
C ASP A 260 -6.23 -13.01 6.11
N THR A 261 -7.41 -13.43 6.50
CA THR A 261 -8.56 -12.57 6.83
C THR A 261 -8.73 -12.34 8.33
N ARG A 262 -7.85 -12.90 9.18
CA ARG A 262 -7.99 -12.91 10.64
C ARG A 262 -7.67 -11.57 11.33
N TYR A 263 -7.01 -10.63 10.61
CA TYR A 263 -6.34 -9.49 11.23
C TYR A 263 -6.90 -8.12 10.84
N ALA A 264 -8.02 -8.07 10.15
CA ALA A 264 -8.66 -6.83 9.70
C ALA A 264 -9.09 -5.90 10.88
N GLY A 265 -9.23 -6.45 12.08
CA GLY A 265 -9.79 -5.74 13.22
C GLY A 265 -11.33 -5.67 13.16
N PRO A 266 -11.95 -4.83 13.97
CA PRO A 266 -13.42 -4.74 13.99
C PRO A 266 -13.98 -4.13 12.70
N GLU A 267 -13.29 -3.14 12.13
CA GLU A 267 -13.67 -2.42 10.91
C GLU A 267 -12.41 -1.90 10.19
N TYR A 268 -12.59 -1.46 8.94
CA TYR A 268 -11.54 -0.73 8.24
C TYR A 268 -11.10 0.50 9.06
N GLY A 269 -9.78 0.65 9.22
CA GLY A 269 -9.18 1.80 9.90
C GLY A 269 -9.21 1.75 11.43
N LEU A 270 -9.92 0.82 12.06
CA LEU A 270 -9.92 0.64 13.51
C LEU A 270 -8.95 -0.47 13.92
N PRO A 271 -7.97 -0.19 14.82
CA PRO A 271 -7.07 -1.20 15.36
C PRO A 271 -7.73 -2.01 16.48
N ASN A 272 -7.27 -3.23 16.68
CA ASN A 272 -7.53 -4.03 17.88
C ASN A 272 -6.26 -4.11 18.76
N ASP A 273 -6.35 -4.76 19.92
CA ASP A 273 -5.24 -4.87 20.88
C ASP A 273 -3.98 -5.51 20.25
N GLY A 274 -4.13 -6.55 19.43
CA GLY A 274 -3.01 -7.18 18.73
C GLY A 274 -2.35 -6.25 17.71
N THR A 275 -3.13 -5.42 17.02
CA THR A 275 -2.61 -4.35 16.16
C THR A 275 -1.78 -3.35 16.96
N LEU A 276 -2.30 -2.89 18.11
CA LEU A 276 -1.61 -1.92 18.97
C LEU A 276 -0.35 -2.51 19.61
N GLU A 277 -0.40 -3.77 20.06
CA GLU A 277 0.79 -4.51 20.53
C GLU A 277 1.87 -4.54 19.45
N SER A 278 1.50 -4.90 18.23
CA SER A 278 2.44 -5.05 17.12
C SER A 278 3.11 -3.72 16.72
N ILE A 279 2.35 -2.62 16.74
CA ILE A 279 2.89 -1.27 16.55
C ILE A 279 3.95 -0.96 17.62
N ARG A 280 3.62 -1.23 18.90
CA ARG A 280 4.55 -1.00 20.01
C ARG A 280 5.78 -1.88 19.95
N LEU A 281 5.64 -3.16 19.58
CA LEU A 281 6.76 -4.08 19.43
C LEU A 281 7.72 -3.61 18.35
N CYS A 282 7.24 -3.27 17.16
CA CYS A 282 8.08 -2.72 16.09
C CYS A 282 8.80 -1.45 16.51
N ALA A 283 8.08 -0.51 17.14
CA ALA A 283 8.67 0.75 17.58
C ALA A 283 9.76 0.52 18.64
N ARG A 284 9.53 -0.33 19.65
CA ARG A 284 10.44 -0.55 20.79
C ARG A 284 11.62 -1.46 20.47
N LEU A 285 11.43 -2.43 19.59
CA LEU A 285 12.47 -3.39 19.24
C LEU A 285 13.31 -2.93 18.04
N GLU A 286 12.70 -2.33 17.04
CA GLU A 286 13.38 -2.02 15.78
C GLU A 286 13.45 -0.52 15.46
N GLY A 287 12.81 0.35 16.25
CA GLY A 287 12.66 1.78 15.91
C GLY A 287 11.84 2.02 14.63
N MET A 288 11.11 1.01 14.19
CA MET A 288 10.31 1.03 12.98
C MET A 288 8.85 1.33 13.32
N LEU A 289 8.30 2.39 12.73
CA LEU A 289 6.93 2.82 13.01
C LEU A 289 5.97 2.25 11.98
N THR A 290 4.91 1.63 12.45
CA THR A 290 3.76 1.19 11.66
C THR A 290 2.51 1.98 12.05
N ASP A 291 1.43 1.89 11.29
CA ASP A 291 0.21 2.67 11.49
C ASP A 291 -0.99 1.79 11.89
N PRO A 292 -2.03 2.36 12.53
CA PRO A 292 -3.19 1.59 12.99
C PRO A 292 -4.11 1.06 11.88
N VAL A 293 -4.03 1.63 10.67
CA VAL A 293 -4.97 1.34 9.58
C VAL A 293 -4.52 0.11 8.78
N TYR A 294 -3.23 0.06 8.44
CA TYR A 294 -2.66 -0.90 7.48
C TYR A 294 -1.51 -1.71 8.06
N GLU A 295 -0.39 -1.04 8.32
CA GLU A 295 0.87 -1.72 8.63
C GLU A 295 0.86 -2.40 10.00
N GLY A 296 0.19 -1.82 10.98
CA GLY A 296 0.02 -2.46 12.29
C GLY A 296 -0.81 -3.74 12.21
N LYS A 297 -1.83 -3.78 11.35
CA LYS A 297 -2.66 -4.98 11.14
C LYS A 297 -1.86 -6.09 10.45
N SER A 298 -1.13 -5.75 9.40
CA SER A 298 -0.30 -6.74 8.69
C SER A 298 0.90 -7.20 9.51
N MET A 299 1.49 -6.34 10.33
CA MET A 299 2.52 -6.71 11.29
C MET A 299 1.97 -7.62 12.38
N HIS A 300 0.76 -7.37 12.90
CA HIS A 300 0.05 -8.27 13.80
C HIS A 300 -0.09 -9.65 13.16
N GLY A 301 -0.56 -9.72 11.91
CA GLY A 301 -0.69 -10.98 11.20
C GLY A 301 0.65 -11.73 11.06
N MET A 302 1.73 -11.03 10.71
CA MET A 302 3.06 -11.66 10.63
C MET A 302 3.55 -12.17 12.00
N ILE A 303 3.46 -11.36 13.05
CA ILE A 303 3.89 -11.73 14.41
C ILE A 303 3.10 -12.93 14.91
N ASP A 304 1.78 -12.93 14.74
CA ASP A 304 0.92 -14.00 15.20
C ASP A 304 1.18 -15.31 14.45
N LYS A 305 1.42 -15.27 13.14
CA LYS A 305 1.82 -16.44 12.33
C LYS A 305 3.15 -17.04 12.82
N VAL A 306 4.11 -16.23 13.28
CA VAL A 306 5.35 -16.73 13.91
C VAL A 306 5.04 -17.42 15.23
N ARG A 307 4.22 -16.80 16.09
CA ARG A 307 3.81 -17.34 17.41
C ARG A 307 3.05 -18.66 17.28
N LEU A 308 2.19 -18.77 16.27
CA LEU A 308 1.41 -19.98 15.97
C LEU A 308 2.23 -21.08 15.26
N GLY A 309 3.46 -20.79 14.84
CA GLY A 309 4.30 -21.74 14.11
C GLY A 309 3.81 -22.00 12.68
N GLU A 310 3.13 -21.05 12.06
CA GLU A 310 2.65 -21.16 10.68
C GLU A 310 3.77 -20.92 9.65
N PHE A 311 4.93 -20.46 10.06
CA PHE A 311 6.16 -20.44 9.26
C PHE A 311 7.08 -21.56 9.69
N GLU A 312 7.64 -22.29 8.74
CA GLU A 312 8.60 -23.37 9.01
C GLU A 312 9.82 -22.84 9.77
N PRO A 313 10.34 -23.57 10.77
CA PRO A 313 11.59 -23.19 11.45
C PRO A 313 12.75 -23.01 10.46
N GLY A 314 13.50 -21.93 10.58
CA GLY A 314 14.59 -21.56 9.67
C GLY A 314 14.13 -20.70 8.49
N SER A 315 12.83 -20.47 8.32
CA SER A 315 12.31 -19.62 7.26
C SER A 315 12.78 -18.18 7.38
N LYS A 316 12.95 -17.54 6.23
CA LYS A 316 13.21 -16.11 6.06
C LYS A 316 11.95 -15.43 5.52
N VAL A 317 11.38 -14.54 6.32
CA VAL A 317 10.13 -13.84 6.00
C VAL A 317 10.42 -12.39 5.70
N LEU A 318 10.01 -11.91 4.51
CA LEU A 318 10.10 -10.52 4.11
C LEU A 318 8.78 -9.81 4.35
N TYR A 319 8.77 -8.86 5.26
CA TYR A 319 7.66 -7.94 5.47
C TYR A 319 7.78 -6.75 4.53
N ALA A 320 6.78 -6.49 3.70
CA ALA A 320 6.72 -5.29 2.88
C ALA A 320 6.15 -4.13 3.70
N HIS A 321 7.01 -3.28 4.26
CA HIS A 321 6.59 -2.10 5.02
C HIS A 321 6.20 -0.96 4.07
N LEU A 322 4.91 -0.79 3.83
CA LEU A 322 4.36 0.06 2.77
C LEU A 322 4.28 1.56 3.11
N GLY A 323 4.57 1.96 4.33
CA GLY A 323 4.49 3.34 4.80
C GLY A 323 3.43 3.55 5.89
N GLY A 324 2.68 4.65 5.84
CA GLY A 324 1.54 4.90 6.74
C GLY A 324 1.82 5.82 7.92
N VAL A 325 3.08 6.09 8.26
CA VAL A 325 3.49 6.87 9.44
C VAL A 325 2.74 8.19 9.64
N PRO A 326 2.44 9.02 8.63
CA PRO A 326 1.69 10.25 8.85
C PRO A 326 0.30 10.06 9.47
N ALA A 327 -0.33 8.90 9.30
CA ALA A 327 -1.63 8.61 9.90
C ALA A 327 -1.57 8.51 11.44
N LEU A 328 -0.40 8.17 12.03
CA LEU A 328 -0.25 8.06 13.49
C LEU A 328 -0.69 9.31 14.24
N SER A 329 -0.42 10.50 13.67
CA SER A 329 -0.82 11.76 14.30
C SER A 329 -2.33 11.90 14.46
N ALA A 330 -3.11 11.30 13.57
CA ALA A 330 -4.58 11.32 13.64
C ALA A 330 -5.16 10.28 14.61
N TYR A 331 -4.34 9.39 15.15
CA TYR A 331 -4.70 8.40 16.16
C TYR A 331 -3.97 8.67 17.49
N SER A 332 -3.65 9.94 17.76
CA SER A 332 -2.82 10.35 18.90
C SER A 332 -3.36 9.91 20.25
N GLU A 333 -4.68 9.92 20.43
CA GLU A 333 -5.33 9.53 21.70
C GLU A 333 -5.04 8.05 22.06
N ILE A 334 -4.95 7.16 21.07
CA ILE A 334 -4.64 5.73 21.28
C ILE A 334 -3.25 5.54 21.90
N PHE A 335 -2.31 6.44 21.59
CA PHE A 335 -0.92 6.34 22.05
C PHE A 335 -0.58 7.33 23.18
N ARG A 336 -1.56 8.03 23.74
CA ARG A 336 -1.37 9.05 24.78
C ARG A 336 -0.67 8.50 26.04
N ASN A 337 -0.96 7.27 26.40
CA ASN A 337 -0.43 6.63 27.63
C ASN A 337 0.63 5.56 27.35
N GLY A 338 1.30 5.56 26.21
CA GLY A 338 2.43 4.67 25.86
C GLY A 338 2.02 3.30 25.43
#